data_45cb8dfd9f85335c7301866a404c1275
#
_entry.id   45cb8dfd9f85335c7301866a404c1275
#
_cell.length_a   1.000
_cell.length_b   1.000
_cell.length_c   1.000
_cell.angle_alpha   90.00
_cell.angle_beta   90.00
_cell.angle_gamma   90.00
#
_symmetry.space_group_name_H-M   'P 1'
#
loop_
_entity.id
_entity.type
_entity.pdbx_description
1 polymer ?
#
loop_
_entity_poly.entity_id
_entity_poly.type
_entity_poly.pdbx_seq_one_letter_code
_entity_poly.pdbx_strand_id
1 'polypeptide(L)'
;PEEQLLASTDDPAACAVSFTGEGVTDAPMLQTQGALYAALPIPARDGLVFAGWYATPEDAAALAIPGRVNGSEAVSCTDQRVTLHGSWVSPEQNAAEDARIPILMYHQFTERPEGLAPDHPEHWLKGNYAYIGDFEAHLNHIASTGFYLPTWDELSAFIDGRLFLPNHSVIVTDDDAHQTWLDMAVPVVDKYKVLTTSFVITRWRTAPSPSAYVLQRSHTHDMHESGANGDGRIVNWTVPEIVADMEASAGVLGVKEVMAYPFGHYNDTAKEGLRQAGWEMARTIEPGYVTIGTDKLALPTIRINYGMGLDALVGLIG
;
A
#
# COMPACT_ATOMS: atom_id res chain seq x y z
N PRO A 1 13.51 20.43 21.45
CA PRO A 1 12.52 19.34 21.26
C PRO A 1 13.19 18.01 20.88
N GLU A 2 14.12 17.98 19.89
CA GLU A 2 14.83 16.77 19.46
C GLU A 2 15.66 16.14 20.57
N GLU A 3 16.42 16.93 21.33
CA GLU A 3 17.21 16.45 22.45
C GLU A 3 16.34 15.81 23.54
N GLN A 4 15.16 16.35 23.78
CA GLN A 4 14.21 15.77 24.75
C GLN A 4 13.67 14.43 24.25
N LEU A 5 13.38 14.32 22.93
CA LEU A 5 12.95 13.06 22.33
C LEU A 5 14.05 12.00 22.42
N LEU A 6 15.28 12.34 22.04
CA LEU A 6 16.40 11.41 22.12
C LEU A 6 16.72 11.03 23.56
N ALA A 7 16.59 11.94 24.51
CA ALA A 7 16.76 11.65 25.92
C ALA A 7 15.63 10.79 26.54
N SER A 8 14.52 10.63 25.84
CA SER A 8 13.37 9.80 26.29
C SER A 8 13.51 8.31 25.97
N THR A 9 14.58 7.91 25.29
CA THR A 9 14.81 6.53 24.87
C THR A 9 16.28 6.16 25.04
N ASP A 10 16.52 4.88 25.37
CA ASP A 10 17.87 4.29 25.41
C ASP A 10 18.21 3.55 24.10
N ASP A 11 17.33 3.61 23.08
CA ASP A 11 17.56 2.95 21.81
C ASP A 11 18.67 3.67 21.01
N PRO A 12 19.83 3.02 20.77
CA PRO A 12 20.91 3.62 20.01
C PRO A 12 20.57 3.84 18.53
N ALA A 13 19.53 3.17 18.03
CA ALA A 13 19.02 3.34 16.67
C ALA A 13 17.96 4.44 16.58
N ALA A 14 17.60 5.11 17.67
CA ALA A 14 16.64 6.20 17.64
C ALA A 14 17.13 7.36 16.77
N CYS A 15 16.20 7.89 16.00
CA CYS A 15 16.41 9.02 15.10
C CYS A 15 15.30 10.07 15.35
N ALA A 16 15.66 11.28 15.72
CA ALA A 16 14.74 12.39 15.81
C ALA A 16 14.51 12.99 14.40
N VAL A 17 13.30 12.84 13.89
CA VAL A 17 12.86 13.39 12.61
C VAL A 17 12.13 14.70 12.85
N SER A 18 12.65 15.79 12.34
CA SER A 18 12.06 17.12 12.41
C SER A 18 11.45 17.50 11.06
N PHE A 19 10.46 18.35 11.11
CA PHE A 19 9.69 18.82 9.97
C PHE A 19 9.84 20.32 9.79
N THR A 20 10.07 20.76 8.55
CA THR A 20 10.19 22.19 8.22
C THR A 20 9.50 22.48 6.89
N GLY A 21 9.16 23.74 6.70
CA GLY A 21 8.49 24.24 5.51
C GLY A 21 7.53 25.36 5.84
N GLU A 22 7.10 26.10 4.83
CA GLU A 22 6.15 27.18 5.03
C GLU A 22 4.80 26.64 5.56
N GLY A 23 4.38 27.13 6.74
CA GLY A 23 3.13 26.70 7.38
C GLY A 23 3.18 25.29 8.01
N VAL A 24 4.34 24.65 8.07
CA VAL A 24 4.53 23.39 8.79
C VAL A 24 4.70 23.68 10.28
N THR A 25 3.89 23.02 11.09
CA THR A 25 3.91 23.15 12.57
C THR A 25 4.00 21.79 13.27
N ASP A 26 4.25 20.73 12.51
CA ASP A 26 4.31 19.38 13.05
C ASP A 26 5.49 19.22 14.01
N ALA A 27 5.23 18.60 15.16
CA ALA A 27 6.25 18.33 16.15
C ALA A 27 7.22 17.23 15.65
N PRO A 28 8.49 17.28 16.02
CA PRO A 28 9.42 16.21 15.72
C PRO A 28 8.99 14.88 16.36
N MET A 29 9.37 13.77 15.73
CA MET A 29 9.03 12.43 16.19
C MET A 29 10.23 11.50 16.17
N LEU A 30 10.20 10.44 16.99
CA LEU A 30 11.20 9.39 16.94
C LEU A 30 10.87 8.40 15.84
N GLN A 31 11.89 8.03 15.09
CA GLN A 31 11.91 6.93 14.13
C GLN A 31 13.10 6.03 14.45
N THR A 32 13.25 4.92 13.74
CA THR A 32 14.35 3.97 13.94
C THR A 32 15.26 3.97 12.72
N GLN A 33 16.55 4.26 12.91
CA GLN A 33 17.57 4.21 11.86
C GLN A 33 17.52 2.87 11.12
N GLY A 34 17.44 2.90 9.79
CA GLY A 34 17.44 1.73 8.92
C GLY A 34 16.09 1.02 8.78
N ALA A 35 15.11 1.29 9.65
CA ALA A 35 13.75 0.83 9.45
C ALA A 35 13.04 1.72 8.42
N LEU A 36 11.96 1.23 7.80
CA LEU A 36 11.10 2.09 6.99
C LEU A 36 10.45 3.15 7.88
N TYR A 37 10.27 4.36 7.33
CA TYR A 37 9.55 5.40 8.07
C TYR A 37 8.17 4.88 8.50
N ALA A 38 7.85 5.01 9.79
CA ALA A 38 6.48 4.91 10.27
C ALA A 38 5.66 6.11 9.75
N ALA A 39 4.35 6.10 9.99
CA ALA A 39 3.45 7.15 9.49
C ALA A 39 4.02 8.56 9.72
N LEU A 40 4.26 9.28 8.64
CA LEU A 40 4.65 10.69 8.66
C LEU A 40 3.40 11.56 8.67
N PRO A 41 3.43 12.75 9.29
CA PRO A 41 2.28 13.64 9.30
C PRO A 41 1.91 14.10 7.89
N ILE A 42 0.62 14.35 7.69
CA ILE A 42 0.07 14.97 6.48
C ILE A 42 -0.55 16.30 6.91
N PRO A 43 0.23 17.39 6.94
CA PRO A 43 -0.26 18.67 7.40
C PRO A 43 -1.33 19.24 6.47
N ALA A 44 -2.17 20.11 7.02
CA ALA A 44 -3.18 20.85 6.27
C ALA A 44 -2.88 22.34 6.30
N ARG A 45 -3.15 23.02 5.18
CA ARG A 45 -3.03 24.47 5.05
C ARG A 45 -4.16 24.99 4.16
N ASP A 46 -4.83 26.04 4.61
CA ASP A 46 -5.94 26.61 3.86
C ASP A 46 -5.54 27.04 2.45
N GLY A 47 -6.31 26.59 1.46
CA GLY A 47 -6.10 26.91 0.05
C GLY A 47 -4.93 26.22 -0.62
N LEU A 48 -4.25 25.31 0.06
CA LEU A 48 -3.12 24.54 -0.50
C LEU A 48 -3.27 23.05 -0.26
N VAL A 49 -2.58 22.28 -1.09
CA VAL A 49 -2.52 20.81 -1.03
C VAL A 49 -1.11 20.41 -0.64
N PHE A 50 -0.97 19.56 0.38
CA PHE A 50 0.33 19.09 0.81
C PHE A 50 0.96 18.23 -0.30
N ALA A 51 2.21 18.52 -0.65
CA ALA A 51 2.90 17.86 -1.76
C ALA A 51 4.03 16.92 -1.31
N GLY A 52 4.05 16.55 -0.03
CA GLY A 52 4.95 15.55 0.52
C GLY A 52 6.15 16.10 1.26
N TRP A 53 6.89 15.18 1.87
CA TRP A 53 8.15 15.43 2.57
C TRP A 53 9.33 15.11 1.66
N TYR A 54 10.40 15.88 1.78
CA TYR A 54 11.59 15.76 0.94
C TYR A 54 12.86 15.78 1.78
N ALA A 55 13.90 15.09 1.29
CA ALA A 55 15.19 15.00 1.97
C ALA A 55 15.95 16.35 1.99
N THR A 56 15.74 17.19 0.96
CA THR A 56 16.39 18.51 0.83
C THR A 56 15.37 19.60 0.47
N PRO A 57 15.67 20.87 0.79
CA PRO A 57 14.82 21.99 0.37
C PRO A 57 14.76 22.15 -1.16
N GLU A 58 15.83 21.80 -1.87
CA GLU A 58 15.89 21.84 -3.34
C GLU A 58 14.92 20.82 -3.95
N ASP A 59 14.91 19.59 -3.44
CA ASP A 59 13.98 18.54 -3.86
C ASP A 59 12.53 18.94 -3.55
N ALA A 60 12.29 19.56 -2.40
CA ALA A 60 10.96 20.06 -2.03
C ALA A 60 10.48 21.15 -3.01
N ALA A 61 11.36 22.08 -3.38
CA ALA A 61 11.04 23.14 -4.34
C ALA A 61 10.77 22.59 -5.76
N ALA A 62 11.47 21.52 -6.13
CA ALA A 62 11.35 20.88 -7.44
C ALA A 62 10.26 19.79 -7.48
N LEU A 63 9.65 19.42 -6.35
CA LEU A 63 8.77 18.24 -6.21
C LEU A 63 9.44 16.97 -6.76
N ALA A 64 10.73 16.79 -6.47
CA ALA A 64 11.56 15.73 -7.05
C ALA A 64 11.19 14.36 -6.47
N ILE A 65 10.71 13.42 -7.30
CA ILE A 65 10.30 12.11 -6.84
C ILE A 65 11.42 11.35 -6.13
N PRO A 66 12.66 11.31 -6.65
CA PRO A 66 13.75 10.61 -5.95
C PRO A 66 14.12 11.21 -4.59
N GLY A 67 13.79 12.48 -4.33
CA GLY A 67 14.00 13.16 -3.07
C GLY A 67 12.79 13.13 -2.12
N ARG A 68 11.63 12.67 -2.59
CA ARG A 68 10.42 12.57 -1.78
C ARG A 68 10.50 11.36 -0.85
N VAL A 69 10.13 11.57 0.42
CA VAL A 69 10.30 10.60 1.51
C VAL A 69 8.93 10.18 2.07
N ASN A 70 8.73 8.89 2.23
CA ASN A 70 7.55 8.31 2.88
C ASN A 70 7.88 6.95 3.50
N GLY A 71 6.85 6.20 3.91
CA GLY A 71 6.97 4.87 4.50
C GLY A 71 7.53 3.76 3.58
N SER A 72 7.87 4.05 2.33
CA SER A 72 8.59 3.13 1.44
C SER A 72 10.11 3.27 1.51
N GLU A 73 10.60 4.27 2.24
CA GLU A 73 12.03 4.60 2.37
C GLU A 73 12.55 4.24 3.77
N ALA A 74 13.81 3.82 3.83
CA ALA A 74 14.48 3.59 5.09
C ALA A 74 14.92 4.91 5.74
N VAL A 75 14.73 5.00 7.05
CA VAL A 75 15.20 6.13 7.84
C VAL A 75 16.73 6.22 7.77
N SER A 76 17.24 7.38 7.38
CA SER A 76 18.67 7.68 7.32
C SER A 76 18.97 8.97 8.07
N CYS A 77 19.66 8.86 9.20
CA CYS A 77 19.99 9.96 10.09
C CYS A 77 21.50 10.18 10.17
N THR A 78 21.89 11.42 10.38
CA THR A 78 23.25 11.81 10.80
C THR A 78 23.18 12.28 12.24
N ASP A 79 24.01 11.74 13.11
CA ASP A 79 24.02 12.06 14.53
C ASP A 79 22.61 11.96 15.18
N GLN A 80 21.89 10.89 14.84
CA GLN A 80 20.53 10.60 15.30
C GLN A 80 19.48 11.67 14.92
N ARG A 81 19.71 12.47 13.89
CA ARG A 81 18.80 13.53 13.47
C ARG A 81 18.65 13.56 11.95
N VAL A 82 17.46 13.92 11.51
CA VAL A 82 17.14 14.25 10.11
C VAL A 82 16.04 15.29 10.08
N THR A 83 16.13 16.22 9.14
CA THR A 83 15.06 17.20 8.87
C THR A 83 14.42 16.90 7.53
N LEU A 84 13.11 16.79 7.51
CA LEU A 84 12.32 16.64 6.31
C LEU A 84 11.66 17.96 5.92
N HIS A 85 11.66 18.27 4.62
CA HIS A 85 11.19 19.53 4.06
C HIS A 85 9.84 19.31 3.37
N GLY A 86 8.79 19.96 3.89
CA GLY A 86 7.45 19.92 3.33
C GLY A 86 7.30 20.86 2.14
N SER A 87 6.48 20.46 1.18
CA SER A 87 6.13 21.28 0.02
C SER A 87 4.61 21.35 -0.16
N TRP A 88 4.18 22.34 -0.95
CA TRP A 88 2.77 22.61 -1.21
C TRP A 88 2.52 22.89 -2.67
N VAL A 89 1.35 22.52 -3.17
CA VAL A 89 0.86 22.89 -4.50
C VAL A 89 -0.52 23.54 -4.35
N SER A 90 -0.93 24.26 -5.38
CA SER A 90 -2.31 24.75 -5.44
C SER A 90 -3.29 23.61 -5.76
N PRO A 91 -4.59 23.75 -5.45
CA PRO A 91 -5.61 22.81 -5.90
C PRO A 91 -5.63 22.63 -7.41
N GLU A 92 -5.36 23.69 -8.17
CA GLU A 92 -5.30 23.68 -9.63
C GLU A 92 -4.11 22.86 -10.13
N GLN A 93 -2.95 22.98 -9.51
CA GLN A 93 -1.77 22.17 -9.82
C GLN A 93 -2.03 20.69 -9.50
N ASN A 94 -2.65 20.41 -8.34
CA ASN A 94 -3.02 19.04 -7.97
C ASN A 94 -3.99 18.43 -8.98
N ALA A 95 -4.99 19.17 -9.43
CA ALA A 95 -5.94 18.71 -10.45
C ALA A 95 -5.27 18.54 -11.83
N ALA A 96 -4.34 19.43 -12.19
CA ALA A 96 -3.64 19.40 -13.47
C ALA A 96 -2.67 18.21 -13.60
N GLU A 97 -2.18 17.65 -12.51
CA GLU A 97 -1.40 16.40 -12.54
C GLU A 97 -2.21 15.25 -13.12
N ASP A 98 -3.55 15.28 -12.93
CA ASP A 98 -4.47 14.23 -13.40
C ASP A 98 -3.99 12.83 -13.01
N ALA A 99 -3.49 12.69 -11.80
CA ALA A 99 -2.86 11.47 -11.33
C ALA A 99 -3.86 10.30 -11.29
N ARG A 100 -3.43 9.18 -11.86
CA ARG A 100 -4.18 7.93 -11.92
C ARG A 100 -3.30 6.84 -11.31
N ILE A 101 -3.62 6.46 -10.08
CA ILE A 101 -2.77 5.57 -9.28
C ILE A 101 -3.19 4.12 -9.48
N PRO A 102 -2.38 3.28 -10.12
CA PRO A 102 -2.65 1.85 -10.26
C PRO A 102 -2.38 1.12 -8.94
N ILE A 103 -3.29 0.21 -8.56
CA ILE A 103 -3.09 -0.79 -7.53
C ILE A 103 -2.95 -2.13 -8.24
N LEU A 104 -1.74 -2.67 -8.32
CA LEU A 104 -1.47 -3.96 -8.96
C LEU A 104 -1.89 -5.09 -8.01
N MET A 105 -2.58 -6.10 -8.54
CA MET A 105 -3.07 -7.25 -7.77
C MET A 105 -2.48 -8.55 -8.32
N TYR A 106 -1.57 -9.13 -7.57
CA TYR A 106 -1.02 -10.47 -7.81
C TYR A 106 -1.69 -11.50 -6.89
N HIS A 107 -1.53 -12.79 -7.19
CA HIS A 107 -2.03 -13.90 -6.38
C HIS A 107 -0.96 -14.97 -6.15
N GLN A 108 -0.82 -15.92 -7.09
CA GLN A 108 0.14 -17.02 -7.00
C GLN A 108 1.28 -16.83 -8.00
N PHE A 109 2.35 -17.62 -7.81
CA PHE A 109 3.55 -17.54 -8.65
C PHE A 109 4.00 -18.93 -9.10
N THR A 110 4.67 -18.99 -10.25
CA THR A 110 5.28 -20.19 -10.80
C THR A 110 6.68 -19.89 -11.33
N GLU A 111 7.59 -20.86 -11.18
CA GLU A 111 8.93 -20.81 -11.80
C GLU A 111 8.92 -21.17 -13.27
N ARG A 112 7.78 -21.62 -13.80
CA ARG A 112 7.64 -22.10 -15.19
C ARG A 112 7.23 -20.94 -16.12
N PRO A 113 8.12 -20.55 -17.07
CA PRO A 113 7.77 -19.51 -18.05
C PRO A 113 6.54 -19.87 -18.90
N GLU A 114 6.33 -21.16 -19.15
CA GLU A 114 5.17 -21.69 -19.89
C GLU A 114 3.89 -21.81 -19.06
N GLY A 115 3.95 -21.43 -17.81
CA GLY A 115 2.80 -21.46 -16.89
C GLY A 115 2.67 -22.76 -16.10
N LEU A 116 1.58 -22.84 -15.36
CA LEU A 116 1.30 -23.97 -14.46
C LEU A 116 1.10 -25.25 -15.23
N ALA A 117 1.72 -26.35 -14.76
CA ALA A 117 1.64 -27.65 -15.42
C ALA A 117 0.20 -28.16 -15.52
N PRO A 118 -0.18 -28.86 -16.62
CA PRO A 118 -1.56 -29.34 -16.80
C PRO A 118 -2.05 -30.32 -15.72
N ASP A 119 -1.15 -31.02 -15.09
CA ASP A 119 -1.41 -31.98 -14.00
C ASP A 119 -1.33 -31.37 -12.60
N HIS A 120 -1.06 -30.08 -12.49
CA HIS A 120 -1.02 -29.39 -11.22
C HIS A 120 -2.40 -29.36 -10.56
N PRO A 121 -2.53 -29.62 -9.25
CA PRO A 121 -3.83 -29.64 -8.55
C PRO A 121 -4.64 -28.35 -8.71
N GLU A 122 -3.95 -27.21 -8.84
CA GLU A 122 -4.58 -25.89 -8.99
C GLU A 122 -4.56 -25.38 -10.45
N HIS A 123 -4.40 -26.26 -11.44
CA HIS A 123 -4.35 -25.87 -12.85
C HIS A 123 -5.60 -25.07 -13.30
N TRP A 124 -6.73 -25.27 -12.64
CA TRP A 124 -7.95 -24.49 -12.85
C TRP A 124 -7.77 -23.00 -12.50
N LEU A 125 -6.78 -22.65 -11.66
CA LEU A 125 -6.38 -21.27 -11.29
C LEU A 125 -5.17 -20.76 -12.10
N LYS A 126 -4.76 -21.45 -13.16
CA LYS A 126 -3.53 -21.14 -13.91
C LYS A 126 -3.39 -19.66 -14.31
N GLY A 127 -4.49 -18.96 -14.54
CA GLY A 127 -4.48 -17.53 -14.87
C GLY A 127 -3.99 -16.65 -13.73
N ASN A 128 -4.13 -17.08 -12.48
CA ASN A 128 -3.67 -16.34 -11.29
C ASN A 128 -2.19 -16.55 -10.99
N TYR A 129 -1.55 -17.54 -11.63
CA TYR A 129 -0.15 -17.90 -11.43
C TYR A 129 0.75 -17.06 -12.33
N ALA A 130 1.26 -15.96 -11.84
CA ALA A 130 2.24 -15.15 -12.55
C ALA A 130 3.59 -15.89 -12.64
N TYR A 131 4.28 -15.78 -13.78
CA TYR A 131 5.66 -16.25 -13.87
C TYR A 131 6.57 -15.36 -13.02
N ILE A 132 7.40 -15.95 -12.15
CA ILE A 132 8.26 -15.19 -11.24
C ILE A 132 9.26 -14.30 -11.97
N GLY A 133 9.71 -14.70 -13.15
CA GLY A 133 10.59 -13.87 -13.99
C GLY A 133 9.91 -12.58 -14.49
N ASP A 134 8.61 -12.65 -14.80
CA ASP A 134 7.83 -11.46 -15.15
C ASP A 134 7.68 -10.54 -13.92
N PHE A 135 7.38 -11.10 -12.76
CA PHE A 135 7.30 -10.33 -11.51
C PHE A 135 8.62 -9.64 -11.17
N GLU A 136 9.74 -10.33 -11.32
CA GLU A 136 11.07 -9.74 -11.14
C GLU A 136 11.32 -8.59 -12.11
N ALA A 137 10.96 -8.73 -13.39
CA ALA A 137 11.06 -7.67 -14.38
C ALA A 137 10.16 -6.47 -14.02
N HIS A 138 8.95 -6.73 -13.52
CA HIS A 138 8.03 -5.70 -13.04
C HIS A 138 8.62 -4.90 -11.88
N LEU A 139 9.12 -5.56 -10.83
CA LEU A 139 9.68 -4.87 -9.68
C LEU A 139 10.99 -4.13 -10.03
N ASN A 140 11.83 -4.72 -10.89
CA ASN A 140 13.01 -4.02 -11.40
C ASN A 140 12.64 -2.74 -12.15
N HIS A 141 11.63 -2.78 -13.00
CA HIS A 141 11.14 -1.60 -13.72
C HIS A 141 10.66 -0.53 -12.74
N ILE A 142 9.80 -0.89 -11.80
CA ILE A 142 9.27 0.02 -10.77
C ILE A 142 10.42 0.67 -9.99
N ALA A 143 11.40 -0.13 -9.52
CA ALA A 143 12.51 0.36 -8.72
C ALA A 143 13.49 1.23 -9.52
N SER A 144 13.75 0.89 -10.79
CA SER A 144 14.78 1.56 -11.62
C SER A 144 14.27 2.79 -12.38
N THR A 145 12.97 2.98 -12.54
CA THR A 145 12.40 4.09 -13.32
C THR A 145 11.77 5.19 -12.45
N GLY A 146 12.03 5.17 -11.14
CA GLY A 146 11.68 6.27 -10.24
C GLY A 146 10.19 6.37 -9.89
N PHE A 147 9.46 5.26 -9.90
CA PHE A 147 8.08 5.27 -9.40
C PHE A 147 8.02 5.67 -7.94
N TYR A 148 7.06 6.54 -7.62
CA TYR A 148 6.69 6.81 -6.25
C TYR A 148 5.80 5.67 -5.74
N LEU A 149 6.04 5.22 -4.51
CA LEU A 149 5.30 4.14 -3.85
C LEU A 149 4.46 4.72 -2.72
N PRO A 150 3.22 5.15 -2.97
CA PRO A 150 2.38 5.73 -1.92
C PRO A 150 2.11 4.75 -0.78
N THR A 151 2.04 5.27 0.45
CA THR A 151 1.43 4.57 1.57
C THR A 151 -0.10 4.64 1.46
N TRP A 152 -0.81 3.81 2.21
CA TRP A 152 -2.27 3.85 2.23
C TRP A 152 -2.82 5.14 2.81
N ASP A 153 -2.17 5.71 3.83
CA ASP A 153 -2.51 7.02 4.38
C ASP A 153 -2.40 8.12 3.31
N GLU A 154 -1.34 8.08 2.53
CA GLU A 154 -1.15 9.01 1.41
C GLU A 154 -2.21 8.82 0.32
N LEU A 155 -2.56 7.57 -0.02
CA LEU A 155 -3.63 7.30 -0.99
C LEU A 155 -4.96 7.85 -0.51
N SER A 156 -5.29 7.63 0.77
CA SER A 156 -6.51 8.17 1.37
C SER A 156 -6.58 9.69 1.30
N ALA A 157 -5.50 10.36 1.68
CA ALA A 157 -5.40 11.82 1.61
C ALA A 157 -5.44 12.35 0.17
N PHE A 158 -4.85 11.62 -0.79
CA PHE A 158 -4.92 11.93 -2.21
C PHE A 158 -6.37 11.86 -2.74
N ILE A 159 -7.11 10.82 -2.39
CA ILE A 159 -8.51 10.66 -2.76
C ILE A 159 -9.34 11.85 -2.25
N ASP A 160 -9.07 12.32 -1.04
CA ASP A 160 -9.71 13.49 -0.44
C ASP A 160 -9.26 14.84 -1.04
N GLY A 161 -8.30 14.85 -1.95
CA GLY A 161 -7.72 16.07 -2.49
C GLY A 161 -6.80 16.84 -1.53
N ARG A 162 -6.34 16.19 -0.45
CA ARG A 162 -5.49 16.79 0.60
C ARG A 162 -4.00 16.54 0.42
N LEU A 163 -3.64 15.62 -0.47
CA LEU A 163 -2.24 15.26 -0.75
C LEU A 163 -2.03 15.16 -2.26
N PHE A 164 -0.96 15.76 -2.74
CA PHE A 164 -0.47 15.59 -4.10
C PHE A 164 0.27 14.25 -4.23
N LEU A 165 -0.13 13.44 -5.21
CA LEU A 165 0.65 12.29 -5.68
C LEU A 165 1.08 12.51 -7.13
N PRO A 166 2.35 12.22 -7.47
CA PRO A 166 2.78 12.26 -8.86
C PRO A 166 2.08 11.15 -9.65
N ASN A 167 1.75 11.40 -10.92
CA ASN A 167 1.13 10.39 -11.77
C ASN A 167 2.03 9.15 -11.94
N HIS A 168 3.35 9.29 -11.82
CA HIS A 168 4.31 8.19 -11.83
C HIS A 168 4.38 7.51 -10.45
N SER A 169 3.25 6.97 -10.00
CA SER A 169 3.07 6.25 -8.73
C SER A 169 2.45 4.89 -8.96
N VAL A 170 2.75 3.92 -8.12
CA VAL A 170 2.17 2.59 -8.17
C VAL A 170 2.11 1.96 -6.77
N ILE A 171 1.05 1.21 -6.49
CA ILE A 171 0.92 0.37 -5.30
C ILE A 171 0.91 -1.09 -5.75
N VAL A 172 1.79 -1.91 -5.15
CA VAL A 172 1.91 -3.33 -5.46
C VAL A 172 1.25 -4.15 -4.36
N THR A 173 0.31 -5.01 -4.72
CA THR A 173 -0.41 -5.85 -3.75
C THR A 173 -0.43 -7.31 -4.16
N ASP A 174 -0.57 -8.17 -3.16
CA ASP A 174 -0.81 -9.60 -3.28
C ASP A 174 -2.07 -9.96 -2.48
N ASP A 175 -2.87 -10.86 -3.01
CA ASP A 175 -4.01 -11.43 -2.30
C ASP A 175 -3.70 -12.85 -1.83
N ASP A 176 -4.27 -13.21 -0.68
CA ASP A 176 -4.27 -14.53 -0.06
C ASP A 176 -2.96 -14.89 0.69
N ALA A 177 -1.86 -14.22 0.47
CA ALA A 177 -0.54 -14.60 0.99
C ALA A 177 -0.25 -16.09 0.74
N HIS A 178 -0.46 -16.54 -0.49
CA HIS A 178 -0.25 -17.92 -0.91
C HIS A 178 1.21 -18.35 -0.64
N GLN A 179 1.45 -19.65 -0.47
CA GLN A 179 2.80 -20.15 -0.20
C GLN A 179 3.81 -19.72 -1.29
N THR A 180 3.38 -19.65 -2.55
CA THR A 180 4.24 -19.20 -3.65
C THR A 180 4.60 -17.71 -3.55
N TRP A 181 3.72 -16.86 -3.00
CA TRP A 181 4.07 -15.48 -2.67
C TRP A 181 5.19 -15.44 -1.64
N LEU A 182 5.07 -16.20 -0.56
CA LEU A 182 6.06 -16.24 0.51
C LEU A 182 7.41 -16.78 0.03
N ASP A 183 7.41 -17.85 -0.76
CA ASP A 183 8.62 -18.56 -1.17
C ASP A 183 9.32 -17.90 -2.36
N MET A 184 8.59 -17.34 -3.31
CA MET A 184 9.14 -16.83 -4.57
C MET A 184 9.11 -15.30 -4.67
N ALA A 185 7.99 -14.66 -4.34
CA ALA A 185 7.81 -13.23 -4.55
C ALA A 185 8.49 -12.38 -3.47
N VAL A 186 8.38 -12.75 -2.20
CA VAL A 186 8.97 -11.98 -1.08
C VAL A 186 10.49 -11.79 -1.25
N PRO A 187 11.29 -12.80 -1.66
CA PRO A 187 12.71 -12.58 -1.95
C PRO A 187 12.97 -11.55 -3.05
N VAL A 188 12.10 -11.47 -4.05
CA VAL A 188 12.18 -10.46 -5.13
C VAL A 188 11.82 -9.07 -4.58
N VAL A 189 10.79 -8.98 -3.75
CA VAL A 189 10.42 -7.75 -3.03
C VAL A 189 11.60 -7.20 -2.23
N ASP A 190 12.27 -8.05 -1.47
CA ASP A 190 13.44 -7.68 -0.67
C ASP A 190 14.63 -7.24 -1.54
N LYS A 191 14.85 -7.94 -2.65
CA LYS A 191 15.94 -7.62 -3.59
C LYS A 191 15.82 -6.21 -4.15
N TYR A 192 14.62 -5.82 -4.56
CA TYR A 192 14.37 -4.52 -5.18
C TYR A 192 13.89 -3.45 -4.19
N LYS A 193 13.64 -3.81 -2.94
CA LYS A 193 13.16 -2.90 -1.88
C LYS A 193 11.91 -2.12 -2.31
N VAL A 194 10.98 -2.81 -2.92
CA VAL A 194 9.69 -2.25 -3.36
C VAL A 194 8.65 -2.51 -2.27
N LEU A 195 8.08 -1.44 -1.72
CA LEU A 195 6.99 -1.57 -0.75
C LEU A 195 5.79 -2.27 -1.39
N THR A 196 5.32 -3.33 -0.75
CA THR A 196 4.17 -4.12 -1.16
C THR A 196 3.19 -4.27 -0.03
N THR A 197 1.95 -4.64 -0.35
CA THR A 197 0.92 -5.00 0.61
C THR A 197 0.42 -6.41 0.31
N SER A 198 0.45 -7.29 1.30
CA SER A 198 -0.17 -8.61 1.24
C SER A 198 -1.50 -8.58 2.00
N PHE A 199 -2.60 -8.85 1.31
CA PHE A 199 -3.92 -8.98 1.93
C PHE A 199 -4.10 -10.40 2.45
N VAL A 200 -4.07 -10.54 3.77
CA VAL A 200 -4.02 -11.84 4.45
C VAL A 200 -5.38 -12.22 5.05
N ILE A 201 -5.73 -13.49 4.90
CA ILE A 201 -6.89 -14.10 5.56
C ILE A 201 -6.44 -14.46 6.97
N THR A 202 -6.83 -13.65 7.95
CA THR A 202 -6.25 -13.68 9.30
C THR A 202 -6.66 -14.90 10.13
N ARG A 203 -7.67 -15.64 9.71
CA ARG A 203 -8.00 -16.94 10.31
C ARG A 203 -6.88 -17.97 10.09
N TRP A 204 -6.18 -17.89 8.97
CA TRP A 204 -5.17 -18.87 8.57
C TRP A 204 -3.73 -18.38 8.70
N ARG A 205 -3.54 -17.05 8.66
CA ARG A 205 -2.22 -16.44 8.73
C ARG A 205 -2.16 -15.40 9.84
N THR A 206 -1.46 -15.77 10.91
CA THR A 206 -1.25 -14.93 12.10
C THR A 206 0.21 -14.60 12.31
N ALA A 207 1.12 -15.19 11.50
CA ALA A 207 2.55 -14.93 11.58
C ALA A 207 2.87 -13.47 11.21
N PRO A 208 3.88 -12.85 11.82
CA PRO A 208 4.38 -11.55 11.43
C PRO A 208 4.76 -11.49 9.95
N SER A 209 4.81 -10.28 9.38
CA SER A 209 5.27 -10.09 8.02
C SER A 209 6.66 -10.68 7.79
N PRO A 210 6.90 -11.38 6.67
CA PRO A 210 8.19 -11.98 6.35
C PRO A 210 9.25 -10.94 5.94
N SER A 211 8.86 -9.71 5.68
CA SER A 211 9.73 -8.63 5.19
C SER A 211 9.25 -7.28 5.67
N ALA A 212 10.18 -6.35 5.92
CA ALA A 212 9.87 -4.95 6.18
C ALA A 212 9.16 -4.26 5.00
N TYR A 213 9.35 -4.76 3.77
CA TYR A 213 8.73 -4.25 2.55
C TYR A 213 7.39 -4.90 2.21
N VAL A 214 6.87 -5.76 3.08
CA VAL A 214 5.55 -6.39 2.94
C VAL A 214 4.66 -5.95 4.09
N LEU A 215 3.76 -5.01 3.83
CA LEU A 215 2.70 -4.66 4.77
C LEU A 215 1.63 -5.76 4.75
N GLN A 216 1.21 -6.21 5.93
CA GLN A 216 0.06 -7.11 6.04
C GLN A 216 -1.21 -6.30 6.28
N ARG A 217 -2.21 -6.48 5.42
CA ARG A 217 -3.52 -5.86 5.53
C ARG A 217 -4.61 -6.91 5.40
N SER A 218 -5.83 -6.57 5.73
CA SER A 218 -6.91 -7.55 5.86
C SER A 218 -7.46 -8.03 4.52
N HIS A 219 -7.57 -9.35 4.38
CA HIS A 219 -8.45 -10.01 3.41
C HIS A 219 -9.61 -10.70 4.14
N THR A 220 -10.11 -10.06 5.21
CA THR A 220 -11.05 -10.52 6.22
C THR A 220 -10.49 -11.60 7.16
N HIS A 221 -11.21 -11.88 8.23
CA HIS A 221 -10.85 -12.98 9.15
C HIS A 221 -11.39 -14.30 8.63
N ASP A 222 -12.70 -14.42 8.42
CA ASP A 222 -13.40 -15.67 8.05
C ASP A 222 -14.43 -15.48 6.92
N MET A 223 -14.32 -14.41 6.13
CA MET A 223 -15.29 -14.17 5.06
C MET A 223 -14.79 -14.60 3.67
N HIS A 224 -13.58 -15.16 3.56
CA HIS A 224 -13.05 -15.70 2.31
C HIS A 224 -13.53 -17.13 2.06
N GLU A 225 -14.84 -17.31 2.14
CA GLU A 225 -15.58 -18.56 1.96
C GLU A 225 -16.91 -18.26 1.27
N SER A 226 -17.50 -19.27 0.62
CA SER A 226 -18.83 -19.14 0.03
C SER A 226 -19.91 -18.99 1.08
N GLY A 227 -20.78 -18.01 0.90
CA GLY A 227 -21.99 -17.82 1.69
C GLY A 227 -23.19 -18.60 1.14
N ALA A 228 -24.37 -18.32 1.69
CA ALA A 228 -25.60 -19.05 1.40
C ALA A 228 -26.04 -18.95 -0.09
N ASN A 229 -25.73 -17.84 -0.77
CA ASN A 229 -26.08 -17.64 -2.19
C ASN A 229 -24.97 -18.09 -3.16
N GLY A 230 -23.87 -18.67 -2.67
CA GLY A 230 -22.69 -19.05 -3.45
C GLY A 230 -21.63 -17.98 -3.63
N ASP A 231 -21.95 -16.72 -3.37
CA ASP A 231 -20.97 -15.64 -3.32
C ASP A 231 -20.24 -15.60 -1.96
N GLY A 232 -19.24 -14.72 -1.82
CA GLY A 232 -18.51 -14.59 -0.57
C GLY A 232 -19.39 -14.26 0.63
N ARG A 233 -18.99 -14.71 1.83
CA ARG A 233 -19.74 -14.46 3.07
C ARG A 233 -20.03 -12.98 3.31
N ILE A 234 -19.16 -12.09 2.90
CA ILE A 234 -19.31 -10.64 3.12
C ILE A 234 -20.60 -10.06 2.52
N VAL A 235 -21.11 -10.64 1.43
CA VAL A 235 -22.39 -10.21 0.80
C VAL A 235 -23.58 -11.02 1.29
N ASN A 236 -23.36 -11.98 2.18
CA ASN A 236 -24.39 -12.83 2.79
C ASN A 236 -24.63 -12.52 4.26
N TRP A 237 -23.64 -11.94 4.92
CA TRP A 237 -23.66 -11.67 6.36
C TRP A 237 -24.29 -10.33 6.69
N THR A 238 -24.80 -10.22 7.89
CA THR A 238 -25.35 -8.98 8.45
C THR A 238 -24.24 -8.00 8.84
N VAL A 239 -24.60 -6.73 9.00
CA VAL A 239 -23.65 -5.71 9.46
C VAL A 239 -22.95 -6.12 10.77
N PRO A 240 -23.65 -6.57 11.84
CA PRO A 240 -22.96 -7.01 13.07
C PRO A 240 -21.98 -8.18 12.86
N GLU A 241 -22.32 -9.13 11.99
CA GLU A 241 -21.42 -10.25 11.67
C GLU A 241 -20.17 -9.77 10.93
N ILE A 242 -20.31 -8.85 9.98
CA ILE A 242 -19.19 -8.24 9.27
C ILE A 242 -18.31 -7.45 10.24
N VAL A 243 -18.91 -6.64 11.13
CA VAL A 243 -18.17 -5.89 12.15
C VAL A 243 -17.36 -6.83 13.03
N ALA A 244 -17.95 -7.92 13.52
CA ALA A 244 -17.27 -8.89 14.38
C ALA A 244 -16.09 -9.56 13.66
N ASP A 245 -16.24 -9.93 12.38
CA ASP A 245 -15.17 -10.50 11.57
C ASP A 245 -14.01 -9.53 11.36
N MET A 246 -14.33 -8.28 11.01
CA MET A 246 -13.34 -7.25 10.77
C MET A 246 -12.61 -6.80 12.05
N GLU A 247 -13.30 -6.83 13.20
CA GLU A 247 -12.64 -6.63 14.51
C GLU A 247 -11.68 -7.78 14.84
N ALA A 248 -12.05 -9.03 14.53
CA ALA A 248 -11.15 -10.18 14.68
C ALA A 248 -9.91 -10.02 13.79
N SER A 249 -10.08 -9.59 12.56
CA SER A 249 -8.97 -9.31 11.64
C SER A 249 -8.06 -8.20 12.17
N ALA A 250 -8.64 -7.10 12.63
CA ALA A 250 -7.88 -6.00 13.24
C ALA A 250 -7.13 -6.43 14.50
N GLY A 251 -7.70 -7.34 15.28
CA GLY A 251 -7.04 -7.91 16.47
C GLY A 251 -5.75 -8.67 16.14
N VAL A 252 -5.68 -9.30 14.96
CA VAL A 252 -4.47 -9.96 14.47
C VAL A 252 -3.47 -8.97 13.88
N LEU A 253 -3.94 -8.03 13.07
CA LEU A 253 -3.08 -7.14 12.28
C LEU A 253 -2.71 -5.83 12.99
N GLY A 254 -3.50 -5.40 13.96
CA GLY A 254 -3.29 -4.14 14.69
C GLY A 254 -3.62 -2.89 13.88
N VAL A 255 -4.33 -3.00 12.75
CA VAL A 255 -4.60 -1.90 11.83
C VAL A 255 -5.96 -2.04 11.15
N LYS A 256 -6.61 -0.91 10.86
CA LYS A 256 -7.91 -0.82 10.15
C LYS A 256 -7.84 0.10 8.92
N GLU A 257 -6.73 0.14 8.25
CA GLU A 257 -6.43 1.10 7.20
C GLU A 257 -7.09 0.73 5.87
N VAL A 258 -6.86 -0.50 5.41
CA VAL A 258 -7.38 -1.00 4.14
C VAL A 258 -7.63 -2.51 4.22
N MET A 259 -8.64 -2.96 3.50
CA MET A 259 -8.91 -4.38 3.29
C MET A 259 -9.11 -4.67 1.80
N ALA A 260 -9.05 -5.94 1.40
CA ALA A 260 -9.49 -6.40 0.09
C ALA A 260 -10.72 -7.29 0.24
N TYR A 261 -11.73 -7.06 -0.61
CA TYR A 261 -12.94 -7.86 -0.61
C TYR A 261 -12.66 -9.29 -1.08
N PRO A 262 -13.04 -10.34 -0.30
CA PRO A 262 -12.96 -11.72 -0.75
C PRO A 262 -13.68 -11.93 -2.08
N PHE A 263 -13.01 -12.53 -3.03
CA PHE A 263 -13.51 -12.73 -4.42
C PHE A 263 -13.88 -11.43 -5.16
N GLY A 264 -13.57 -10.28 -4.60
CA GLY A 264 -14.03 -8.98 -5.07
C GLY A 264 -15.51 -8.68 -4.82
N HIS A 265 -16.22 -9.53 -4.07
CA HIS A 265 -17.64 -9.37 -3.81
C HIS A 265 -17.90 -8.32 -2.73
N TYR A 266 -18.81 -7.39 -2.99
CA TYR A 266 -19.27 -6.40 -2.04
C TYR A 266 -20.68 -5.88 -2.39
N ASN A 267 -21.32 -5.25 -1.43
CA ASN A 267 -22.61 -4.59 -1.55
C ASN A 267 -22.71 -3.46 -0.52
N ASP A 268 -23.84 -2.78 -0.46
CA ASP A 268 -24.03 -1.66 0.48
C ASP A 268 -23.98 -2.12 1.94
N THR A 269 -24.46 -3.33 2.25
CA THR A 269 -24.35 -3.92 3.60
C THR A 269 -22.89 -4.16 3.99
N ALA A 270 -22.06 -4.66 3.07
CA ALA A 270 -20.64 -4.84 3.29
C ALA A 270 -19.94 -3.50 3.58
N LYS A 271 -20.22 -2.48 2.78
CA LYS A 271 -19.67 -1.13 3.00
C LYS A 271 -20.10 -0.56 4.35
N GLU A 272 -21.35 -0.73 4.74
CA GLU A 272 -21.85 -0.27 6.04
C GLU A 272 -21.17 -1.01 7.19
N GLY A 273 -20.99 -2.31 7.07
CA GLY A 273 -20.22 -3.10 8.05
C GLY A 273 -18.81 -2.60 8.22
N LEU A 274 -18.11 -2.29 7.12
CA LEU A 274 -16.76 -1.73 7.15
C LEU A 274 -16.72 -0.34 7.81
N ARG A 275 -17.69 0.53 7.50
CA ARG A 275 -17.79 1.86 8.15
C ARG A 275 -17.97 1.73 9.66
N GLN A 276 -18.89 0.89 10.10
CA GLN A 276 -19.16 0.67 11.53
C GLN A 276 -17.97 0.02 12.24
N ALA A 277 -17.21 -0.83 11.57
CA ALA A 277 -15.98 -1.40 12.09
C ALA A 277 -14.78 -0.42 12.06
N GLY A 278 -14.94 0.77 11.46
CA GLY A 278 -13.91 1.80 11.41
C GLY A 278 -12.83 1.58 10.34
N TRP A 279 -13.12 0.80 9.31
CA TRP A 279 -12.21 0.60 8.17
C TRP A 279 -12.31 1.76 7.20
N GLU A 280 -11.17 2.23 6.74
CA GLU A 280 -11.09 3.44 5.93
C GLU A 280 -11.23 3.15 4.43
N MET A 281 -10.60 2.09 3.96
CA MET A 281 -10.56 1.75 2.53
C MET A 281 -10.82 0.27 2.30
N ALA A 282 -11.36 -0.04 1.09
CA ALA A 282 -11.58 -1.40 0.64
C ALA A 282 -11.30 -1.51 -0.87
N ARG A 283 -10.45 -2.46 -1.26
CA ARG A 283 -10.08 -2.71 -2.65
C ARG A 283 -10.98 -3.79 -3.24
N THR A 284 -11.49 -3.51 -4.42
CA THR A 284 -12.28 -4.42 -5.27
C THR A 284 -11.38 -5.17 -6.26
N ILE A 285 -12.00 -5.91 -7.18
CA ILE A 285 -11.35 -6.45 -8.39
C ILE A 285 -11.77 -5.72 -9.67
N GLU A 286 -12.48 -4.60 -9.53
CA GLU A 286 -12.94 -3.81 -10.67
C GLU A 286 -11.74 -3.12 -11.35
N PRO A 287 -11.58 -3.28 -12.69
CA PRO A 287 -10.47 -2.65 -13.39
C PRO A 287 -10.53 -1.12 -13.33
N GLY A 288 -9.40 -0.51 -13.05
CA GLY A 288 -9.30 0.96 -13.05
C GLY A 288 -8.15 1.48 -12.22
N TYR A 289 -8.11 2.80 -12.09
CA TYR A 289 -7.09 3.56 -11.37
C TYR A 289 -7.75 4.40 -10.29
N VAL A 290 -7.06 4.59 -9.19
CA VAL A 290 -7.51 5.49 -8.13
C VAL A 290 -7.24 6.93 -8.55
N THR A 291 -8.26 7.78 -8.41
CA THR A 291 -8.20 9.22 -8.70
C THR A 291 -8.75 10.01 -7.51
N ILE A 292 -8.60 11.33 -7.54
CA ILE A 292 -9.26 12.20 -6.57
C ILE A 292 -10.77 11.95 -6.64
N GLY A 293 -11.41 11.73 -5.51
CA GLY A 293 -12.85 11.47 -5.40
C GLY A 293 -13.28 10.02 -5.60
N THR A 294 -12.36 9.08 -5.81
CA THR A 294 -12.67 7.63 -5.83
C THR A 294 -13.39 7.21 -4.55
N ASP A 295 -14.38 6.33 -4.65
CA ASP A 295 -14.99 5.72 -3.47
C ASP A 295 -13.96 4.89 -2.70
N LYS A 296 -13.63 5.32 -1.49
CA LYS A 296 -12.62 4.64 -0.65
C LYS A 296 -13.00 3.20 -0.29
N LEU A 297 -14.30 2.88 -0.29
CA LEU A 297 -14.79 1.51 -0.04
C LEU A 297 -15.02 0.71 -1.33
N ALA A 298 -14.57 1.20 -2.46
CA ALA A 298 -14.62 0.51 -3.76
C ALA A 298 -13.41 0.90 -4.63
N LEU A 299 -12.19 0.75 -4.11
CA LEU A 299 -10.97 1.05 -4.84
C LEU A 299 -10.83 0.11 -6.05
N PRO A 300 -10.63 0.64 -7.26
CA PRO A 300 -10.34 -0.18 -8.43
C PRO A 300 -8.93 -0.78 -8.37
N THR A 301 -8.66 -1.74 -9.24
CA THR A 301 -7.39 -2.47 -9.26
C THR A 301 -6.96 -2.79 -10.69
N ILE A 302 -5.70 -3.15 -10.84
CA ILE A 302 -5.12 -3.71 -12.07
C ILE A 302 -4.69 -5.14 -11.79
N ARG A 303 -5.43 -6.09 -12.32
CA ARG A 303 -5.12 -7.52 -12.14
C ARG A 303 -3.92 -7.91 -12.99
N ILE A 304 -2.93 -8.55 -12.36
CA ILE A 304 -1.77 -9.10 -13.05
C ILE A 304 -1.90 -10.62 -13.08
N ASN A 305 -2.07 -11.15 -14.29
CA ASN A 305 -2.24 -12.58 -14.55
C ASN A 305 -1.00 -13.17 -15.21
N TYR A 306 -0.99 -14.50 -15.31
CA TYR A 306 -0.03 -15.22 -16.15
C TYR A 306 0.01 -14.64 -17.58
N GLY A 307 1.22 -14.52 -18.12
CA GLY A 307 1.46 -14.01 -19.47
C GLY A 307 1.57 -12.48 -19.59
N MET A 308 1.39 -11.75 -18.48
CA MET A 308 1.60 -10.30 -18.45
C MET A 308 3.06 -10.00 -18.12
N GLY A 309 3.90 -9.92 -19.15
CA GLY A 309 5.31 -9.56 -19.04
C GLY A 309 5.52 -8.06 -18.84
N LEU A 310 6.79 -7.62 -18.96
CA LEU A 310 7.17 -6.22 -18.74
C LEU A 310 6.43 -5.24 -19.67
N ASP A 311 6.30 -5.57 -20.94
CA ASP A 311 5.62 -4.68 -21.91
C ASP A 311 4.15 -4.46 -21.54
N ALA A 312 3.48 -5.50 -21.04
CA ALA A 312 2.10 -5.39 -20.56
C ALA A 312 2.02 -4.47 -19.33
N LEU A 313 2.96 -4.61 -18.38
CA LEU A 313 3.01 -3.71 -17.22
C LEU A 313 3.26 -2.26 -17.63
N VAL A 314 4.27 -2.00 -18.47
CA VAL A 314 4.59 -0.66 -18.96
C VAL A 314 3.38 -0.03 -19.66
N GLY A 315 2.62 -0.79 -20.43
CA GLY A 315 1.38 -0.32 -21.04
C GLY A 315 0.30 0.09 -20.04
N LEU A 316 0.34 -0.42 -18.82
CA LEU A 316 -0.63 -0.14 -17.77
C LEU A 316 -0.22 0.99 -16.82
N ILE A 317 1.07 1.11 -16.54
CA ILE A 317 1.56 2.04 -15.51
C ILE A 317 2.53 3.11 -16.03
N GLY A 318 3.08 2.97 -17.23
CA GLY A 318 4.02 3.90 -17.86
C GLY A 318 5.50 3.51 -17.71
#